data_4c119d207242c5a7de334d01d3548ee0
#
_entry.id   4c119d207242c5a7de334d01d3548ee0
#
_cell.length_a   1.000
_cell.length_b   1.000
_cell.length_c   1.000
_cell.angle_alpha   90.00
_cell.angle_beta   90.00
_cell.angle_gamma   90.00
#
_symmetry.space_group_name_H-M   'P 1'
#
loop_
_entity.id
_entity.type
_entity.pdbx_description
1 polymer ?
#
loop_
_entity_poly.entity_id
_entity_poly.type
_entity_poly.pdbx_seq_one_letter_code
_entity_poly.pdbx_strand_id
1 'polypeptide(L)'
;LVKTGRLYIGCLSLLAPAFVFAQTPITTNESPESHAKTQQDSSFWGSFTDQVKQTWDADNYELYVPLNTWHNRAMYDKEKTDRYNERPWGAGFGVYRYDENDNWHSLYAMVFKDSHNKIEPIIGYGFEWMWIPGDRDGWRFGAGYTASITARDDYSYIPIPLVLPLVSIEYNRLSIQTTYIPGT
;
A
#
# COMPACT_ATOMS: atom_id res chain seq x y z
N LEU A 1 10.75 -12.18 -3.03
CA LEU A 1 10.52 -11.65 -4.37
C LEU A 1 9.66 -10.42 -4.29
N VAL A 2 10.23 -9.31 -4.60
CA VAL A 2 9.77 -7.96 -4.32
C VAL A 2 8.93 -7.40 -5.46
N LYS A 3 7.86 -6.75 -5.16
CA LYS A 3 6.96 -6.14 -6.13
C LYS A 3 7.11 -4.62 -6.22
N THR A 4 7.36 -4.12 -7.39
CA THR A 4 7.92 -2.81 -7.65
C THR A 4 6.97 -1.88 -8.39
N GLY A 5 6.87 -0.62 -7.98
CA GLY A 5 5.97 0.29 -8.55
C GLY A 5 6.42 1.53 -9.25
N ARG A 6 6.00 1.67 -10.49
CA ARG A 6 6.06 2.92 -11.22
C ARG A 6 4.81 3.09 -12.07
N LEU A 7 3.98 4.03 -11.75
CA LEU A 7 2.93 4.45 -12.66
C LEU A 7 3.00 5.96 -12.85
N TYR A 8 3.14 6.39 -14.11
CA TYR A 8 2.98 7.78 -14.49
C TYR A 8 1.57 7.95 -15.04
N ILE A 9 0.66 8.43 -14.22
CA ILE A 9 -0.59 8.96 -14.73
C ILE A 9 -0.45 10.48 -14.71
N GLY A 10 -0.42 11.07 -15.89
CA GLY A 10 -0.31 12.50 -16.04
C GLY A 10 -1.46 13.24 -15.38
N CYS A 11 -1.10 14.38 -14.85
CA CYS A 11 -1.94 15.45 -14.33
C CYS A 11 -2.26 15.42 -12.85
N LEU A 12 -1.76 16.39 -12.21
CA LEU A 12 -2.02 17.03 -10.93
C LEU A 12 -1.02 16.73 -9.82
N SER A 13 -0.25 17.77 -9.55
CA SER A 13 0.59 18.10 -8.38
C SER A 13 0.57 17.09 -7.24
N LEU A 14 1.67 16.35 -7.03
CA LEU A 14 1.69 15.47 -5.90
C LEU A 14 2.98 14.71 -5.70
N LEU A 15 3.30 14.58 -4.45
CA LEU A 15 4.19 13.57 -3.91
C LEU A 15 3.51 12.21 -4.04
N ALA A 16 3.91 11.40 -5.00
CA ALA A 16 3.48 10.01 -5.07
C ALA A 16 4.66 9.09 -4.76
N PRO A 17 4.74 8.47 -3.59
CA PRO A 17 5.69 7.39 -3.38
C PRO A 17 5.28 6.18 -4.23
N ALA A 18 6.20 5.66 -5.01
CA ALA A 18 6.05 4.37 -5.63
C ALA A 18 6.70 3.31 -4.73
N PHE A 19 5.99 2.23 -4.47
CA PHE A 19 6.43 1.16 -3.59
C PHE A 19 6.64 -0.14 -4.34
N VAL A 20 7.55 -0.94 -3.83
CA VAL A 20 7.85 -2.28 -4.37
C VAL A 20 7.58 -3.30 -3.29
N PHE A 21 6.91 -4.39 -3.61
CA PHE A 21 6.81 -5.51 -2.68
C PHE A 21 6.90 -6.88 -3.32
N ALA A 22 7.31 -7.83 -2.51
CA ALA A 22 7.40 -9.23 -2.83
C ALA A 22 6.33 -10.00 -2.07
N GLN A 23 5.72 -10.94 -2.73
CA GLN A 23 4.76 -11.86 -2.12
C GLN A 23 5.35 -13.26 -2.02
N THR A 24 5.06 -13.93 -0.92
CA THR A 24 5.31 -15.36 -0.76
C THR A 24 4.26 -16.17 -1.54
N PRO A 25 4.55 -17.42 -1.92
CA PRO A 25 3.56 -18.27 -2.57
C PRO A 25 2.34 -18.49 -1.68
N ILE A 26 1.16 -18.44 -2.27
CA ILE A 26 -0.07 -18.82 -1.61
C ILE A 26 -0.02 -20.34 -1.35
N THR A 27 0.04 -20.73 -0.09
CA THR A 27 -0.15 -22.12 0.30
C THR A 27 -1.65 -22.28 0.61
N THR A 28 -2.39 -22.87 -0.32
CA THR A 28 -3.78 -23.25 -0.08
C THR A 28 -3.80 -24.50 0.78
N ASN A 29 -3.95 -24.33 2.09
CA ASN A 29 -4.37 -25.42 2.98
C ASN A 29 -5.85 -25.22 3.31
N GLU A 30 -6.70 -25.82 2.51
CA GLU A 30 -8.11 -25.96 2.87
C GLU A 30 -8.26 -27.05 3.92
N SER A 31 -8.82 -26.69 5.06
CA SER A 31 -9.43 -27.62 6.00
C SER A 31 -10.85 -27.16 6.30
N PRO A 32 -11.87 -27.98 6.06
CA PRO A 32 -13.25 -27.56 6.29
C PRO A 32 -13.63 -27.82 7.73
N GLU A 33 -13.75 -26.81 8.55
CA GLU A 33 -14.46 -26.93 9.83
C GLU A 33 -15.68 -25.99 9.87
N SER A 34 -16.76 -26.62 10.27
CA SER A 34 -18.10 -26.09 10.35
C SER A 34 -18.22 -24.86 11.27
N HIS A 35 -18.79 -23.79 10.77
CA HIS A 35 -19.04 -22.61 11.56
C HIS A 35 -20.48 -22.42 11.94
N ALA A 36 -20.72 -22.44 13.23
CA ALA A 36 -21.91 -21.86 13.83
C ALA A 36 -21.88 -20.34 13.61
N LYS A 37 -22.82 -19.83 12.81
CA LYS A 37 -22.98 -18.39 12.59
C LYS A 37 -23.46 -17.71 13.86
N THR A 38 -22.55 -17.08 14.59
CA THR A 38 -22.93 -16.02 15.53
C THR A 38 -23.29 -14.80 14.71
N GLN A 39 -24.52 -14.33 14.85
CA GLN A 39 -25.02 -13.10 14.21
C GLN A 39 -24.30 -11.92 14.87
N GLN A 40 -23.21 -11.46 14.24
CA GLN A 40 -22.41 -10.34 14.72
C GLN A 40 -22.93 -9.06 14.09
N ASP A 41 -23.11 -8.03 14.92
CA ASP A 41 -23.53 -6.69 14.53
C ASP A 41 -22.76 -6.23 13.31
N SER A 42 -23.45 -6.01 12.19
CA SER A 42 -22.88 -5.53 10.92
C SER A 42 -22.62 -4.01 10.97
N SER A 43 -21.86 -3.56 11.96
CA SER A 43 -21.35 -2.21 12.03
C SER A 43 -20.14 -2.11 11.08
N PHE A 44 -19.98 -0.97 10.41
CA PHE A 44 -18.81 -0.67 9.58
C PHE A 44 -17.50 -0.99 10.34
N TRP A 45 -17.43 -0.64 11.61
CA TRP A 45 -16.27 -0.90 12.46
C TRP A 45 -16.06 -2.39 12.75
N GLY A 46 -17.14 -3.17 12.90
CA GLY A 46 -17.06 -4.63 13.04
C GLY A 46 -16.45 -5.26 11.80
N SER A 47 -16.96 -4.92 10.62
CA SER A 47 -16.44 -5.42 9.36
C SER A 47 -14.97 -5.01 9.14
N PHE A 48 -14.60 -3.79 9.47
CA PHE A 48 -13.21 -3.32 9.33
C PHE A 48 -12.26 -4.06 10.27
N THR A 49 -12.63 -4.24 11.54
CA THR A 49 -11.81 -4.98 12.52
C THR A 49 -11.65 -6.45 12.14
N ASP A 50 -12.68 -7.06 11.58
CA ASP A 50 -12.61 -8.45 11.08
C ASP A 50 -11.66 -8.56 9.88
N GLN A 51 -11.68 -7.61 8.96
CA GLN A 51 -10.74 -7.56 7.84
C GLN A 51 -9.30 -7.42 8.33
N VAL A 52 -9.05 -6.50 9.26
CA VAL A 52 -7.73 -6.29 9.87
C VAL A 52 -7.24 -7.56 10.56
N LYS A 53 -8.09 -8.23 11.36
CA LYS A 53 -7.74 -9.46 12.05
C LYS A 53 -7.43 -10.60 11.07
N GLN A 54 -8.30 -10.82 10.08
CA GLN A 54 -8.08 -11.86 9.07
C GLN A 54 -6.80 -11.61 8.28
N THR A 55 -6.46 -10.33 8.01
CA THR A 55 -5.21 -9.98 7.32
C THR A 55 -3.99 -10.17 8.24
N TRP A 56 -4.13 -9.88 9.54
CA TRP A 56 -3.06 -10.13 10.51
C TRP A 56 -2.74 -11.61 10.66
N ASP A 57 -3.77 -12.44 10.65
CA ASP A 57 -3.67 -13.91 10.79
C ASP A 57 -3.25 -14.61 9.47
N ALA A 58 -3.01 -13.83 8.40
CA ALA A 58 -2.59 -14.37 7.10
C ALA A 58 -1.11 -14.77 7.10
N ASP A 59 -0.82 -15.92 6.45
CA ASP A 59 0.55 -16.47 6.34
C ASP A 59 1.33 -15.95 5.12
N ASN A 60 0.81 -14.95 4.41
CA ASN A 60 1.48 -14.38 3.26
C ASN A 60 2.19 -13.09 3.64
N TYR A 61 3.43 -12.96 3.21
CA TYR A 61 4.30 -11.84 3.54
C TYR A 61 4.70 -11.06 2.30
N GLU A 62 4.87 -9.76 2.47
CA GLU A 62 5.30 -8.85 1.41
C GLU A 62 6.40 -7.91 1.91
N LEU A 63 7.30 -7.56 0.99
CA LEU A 63 8.38 -6.63 1.24
C LEU A 63 8.17 -5.38 0.39
N TYR A 64 8.20 -4.22 1.02
CA TYR A 64 8.06 -2.93 0.35
C TYR A 64 9.41 -2.26 0.19
N VAL A 65 9.67 -1.77 -1.03
CA VAL A 65 10.83 -0.93 -1.32
C VAL A 65 10.35 0.31 -2.06
N PRO A 66 10.44 1.50 -1.45
CA PRO A 66 10.11 2.74 -2.12
C PRO A 66 11.10 2.99 -3.26
N LEU A 67 10.61 3.36 -4.44
CA LEU A 67 11.44 3.56 -5.62
C LEU A 67 11.59 5.03 -6.00
N ASN A 68 10.50 5.77 -5.98
CA ASN A 68 10.47 7.12 -6.49
C ASN A 68 9.35 7.94 -5.88
N THR A 69 9.63 9.18 -5.54
CA THR A 69 8.66 10.22 -5.22
C THR A 69 8.71 11.25 -6.33
N TRP A 70 7.58 11.51 -6.98
CA TRP A 70 7.52 12.50 -8.04
C TRP A 70 6.75 13.74 -7.57
N HIS A 71 7.35 14.91 -7.77
CA HIS A 71 6.74 16.20 -7.46
C HIS A 71 6.24 16.83 -8.75
N ASN A 72 5.03 17.35 -8.75
CA ASN A 72 4.49 18.04 -9.92
C ASN A 72 5.19 19.39 -10.12
N ARG A 73 6.01 19.43 -11.16
CA ARG A 73 6.80 20.61 -11.53
C ARG A 73 5.97 21.76 -12.11
N ALA A 74 4.66 21.57 -12.33
CA ALA A 74 3.76 22.64 -12.77
C ALA A 74 3.20 23.48 -11.59
N MET A 75 3.27 22.96 -10.36
CA MET A 75 2.78 23.65 -9.16
C MET A 75 3.89 24.07 -8.18
N TYR A 76 5.08 23.52 -8.34
CA TYR A 76 6.24 23.90 -7.52
C TYR A 76 7.29 24.54 -8.39
N ASP A 77 7.86 25.67 -7.94
CA ASP A 77 8.98 26.32 -8.60
C ASP A 77 10.15 25.35 -8.75
N LYS A 78 10.81 25.40 -9.90
CA LYS A 78 11.94 24.55 -10.24
C LYS A 78 13.03 24.56 -9.15
N GLU A 79 13.23 25.70 -8.51
CA GLU A 79 14.19 25.88 -7.42
C GLU A 79 13.84 25.09 -6.16
N LYS A 80 12.55 24.81 -5.89
CA LYS A 80 12.09 23.96 -4.80
C LYS A 80 12.21 22.49 -5.14
N THR A 81 11.82 22.09 -6.36
CA THR A 81 11.86 20.70 -6.80
C THR A 81 13.28 20.15 -6.93
N ASP A 82 14.26 20.99 -7.26
CA ASP A 82 15.68 20.60 -7.37
C ASP A 82 16.32 20.30 -5.99
N ARG A 83 15.66 20.70 -4.89
CA ARG A 83 16.09 20.42 -3.50
C ARG A 83 15.47 19.17 -2.92
N TYR A 84 14.42 18.62 -3.53
CA TYR A 84 13.72 17.46 -2.99
C TYR A 84 14.39 16.15 -3.39
N ASN A 85 14.46 15.24 -2.45
CA ASN A 85 14.88 13.86 -2.72
C ASN A 85 13.76 13.10 -3.44
N GLU A 86 13.89 12.92 -4.73
CA GLU A 86 12.94 12.12 -5.53
C GLU A 86 13.25 10.62 -5.50
N ARG A 87 14.31 10.21 -4.79
CA ARG A 87 14.69 8.81 -4.62
C ARG A 87 14.66 8.44 -3.14
N PRO A 88 13.48 8.20 -2.58
CA PRO A 88 13.38 7.77 -1.20
C PRO A 88 14.11 6.43 -1.04
N TRP A 89 14.89 6.35 0.02
CA TRP A 89 15.50 5.11 0.45
C TRP A 89 14.74 4.60 1.67
N GLY A 90 14.40 3.31 1.67
CA GLY A 90 13.68 2.73 2.78
C GLY A 90 13.32 1.28 2.53
N ALA A 91 12.62 0.73 3.49
CA ALA A 91 12.08 -0.62 3.39
C ALA A 91 10.81 -0.72 4.24
N GLY A 92 9.96 -1.67 3.89
CA GLY A 92 8.78 -2.02 4.67
C GLY A 92 8.48 -3.50 4.57
N PHE A 93 7.67 -3.94 5.50
CA PHE A 93 7.23 -5.32 5.59
C PHE A 93 5.71 -5.32 5.86
N GLY A 94 5.02 -6.31 5.31
CA GLY A 94 3.59 -6.48 5.52
C GLY A 94 3.15 -7.92 5.48
N VAL A 95 1.93 -8.13 5.95
CA VAL A 95 1.16 -9.36 5.78
C VAL A 95 -0.02 -9.06 4.88
N TYR A 96 -0.34 -9.96 3.96
CA TYR A 96 -1.42 -9.73 3.00
C TYR A 96 -2.24 -10.99 2.76
N ARG A 97 -3.44 -10.79 2.25
CA ARG A 97 -4.32 -11.84 1.75
C ARG A 97 -5.15 -11.35 0.56
N TYR A 98 -5.67 -12.29 -0.18
CA TYR A 98 -6.80 -12.04 -1.08
C TYR A 98 -8.08 -12.57 -0.43
N ASP A 99 -9.18 -11.83 -0.52
CA ASP A 99 -10.49 -12.27 -0.04
C ASP A 99 -11.18 -13.22 -1.04
N GLU A 100 -12.41 -13.62 -0.75
CA GLU A 100 -13.22 -14.51 -1.59
C GLU A 100 -13.54 -13.93 -2.98
N ASN A 101 -13.43 -12.62 -3.14
CA ASN A 101 -13.63 -11.89 -4.39
C ASN A 101 -12.31 -11.53 -5.08
N ASP A 102 -11.20 -12.14 -4.64
CA ASP A 102 -9.84 -11.83 -5.09
C ASP A 102 -9.36 -10.39 -4.81
N ASN A 103 -10.02 -9.65 -3.92
CA ASN A 103 -9.54 -8.34 -3.50
C ASN A 103 -8.34 -8.46 -2.58
N TRP A 104 -7.38 -7.56 -2.77
CA TRP A 104 -6.16 -7.54 -1.97
C TRP A 104 -6.37 -6.74 -0.67
N HIS A 105 -5.89 -7.29 0.44
CA HIS A 105 -5.85 -6.67 1.76
C HIS A 105 -4.45 -6.79 2.32
N SER A 106 -3.92 -5.75 2.91
CA SER A 106 -2.61 -5.76 3.54
C SER A 106 -2.56 -4.95 4.83
N LEU A 107 -1.74 -5.40 5.76
CA LEU A 107 -1.27 -4.65 6.91
C LEU A 107 0.23 -4.47 6.76
N TYR A 108 0.72 -3.25 6.77
CA TYR A 108 2.12 -2.96 6.50
C TYR A 108 2.72 -1.96 7.47
N ALA A 109 4.02 -2.06 7.63
CA ALA A 109 4.86 -1.09 8.30
C ALA A 109 6.07 -0.77 7.43
N MET A 110 6.40 0.51 7.27
CA MET A 110 7.52 0.96 6.47
C MET A 110 8.27 2.09 7.16
N VAL A 111 9.54 2.19 6.82
CA VAL A 111 10.40 3.33 7.17
C VAL A 111 11.13 3.77 5.91
N PHE A 112 11.04 5.03 5.57
CA PHE A 112 11.70 5.58 4.40
C PHE A 112 12.18 7.01 4.64
N LYS A 113 13.05 7.51 3.78
CA LYS A 113 13.42 8.92 3.76
C LYS A 113 12.41 9.71 2.94
N ASP A 114 11.90 10.77 3.53
CA ASP A 114 11.02 11.71 2.85
C ASP A 114 11.78 12.59 1.83
N SER A 115 11.08 13.52 1.20
CA SER A 115 11.66 14.48 0.25
C SER A 115 12.73 15.42 0.87
N HIS A 116 12.76 15.54 2.19
CA HIS A 116 13.75 16.33 2.95
C HIS A 116 14.89 15.48 3.53
N ASN A 117 15.01 14.21 3.11
CA ASN A 117 15.98 13.24 3.66
C ASN A 117 15.79 12.90 5.15
N LYS A 118 14.60 13.13 5.69
CA LYS A 118 14.25 12.77 7.07
C LYS A 118 13.58 11.40 7.11
N ILE A 119 13.69 10.74 8.24
CA ILE A 119 13.06 9.43 8.44
C ILE A 119 11.55 9.62 8.64
N GLU A 120 10.77 8.91 7.84
CA GLU A 120 9.31 8.88 7.93
C GLU A 120 8.85 7.43 8.14
N PRO A 121 8.42 7.06 9.36
CA PRO A 121 7.74 5.79 9.61
C PRO A 121 6.27 5.90 9.22
N ILE A 122 5.73 4.82 8.67
CA ILE A 122 4.32 4.68 8.33
C ILE A 122 3.85 3.27 8.63
N ILE A 123 2.66 3.17 9.19
CA ILE A 123 1.91 1.92 9.33
C ILE A 123 0.53 2.08 8.70
N GLY A 124 0.00 1.03 8.12
CA GLY A 124 -1.30 1.17 7.46
C GLY A 124 -1.97 -0.14 7.11
N TYR A 125 -3.21 0.01 6.69
CA TYR A 125 -4.03 -1.00 6.07
C TYR A 125 -4.30 -0.59 4.63
N GLY A 126 -4.00 -1.50 3.69
CA GLY A 126 -4.28 -1.34 2.27
C GLY A 126 -5.43 -2.24 1.83
N PHE A 127 -6.23 -1.72 0.93
CA PHE A 127 -7.30 -2.45 0.25
C PHE A 127 -7.33 -2.08 -1.22
N GLU A 128 -7.42 -3.09 -2.11
CA GLU A 128 -7.61 -2.89 -3.54
C GLU A 128 -8.62 -3.89 -4.10
N TRP A 129 -9.57 -3.39 -4.86
CA TRP A 129 -10.35 -4.21 -5.79
C TRP A 129 -9.41 -4.65 -6.91
N MET A 130 -9.37 -5.96 -7.16
CA MET A 130 -8.46 -6.53 -8.15
C MET A 130 -9.24 -6.94 -9.39
N TRP A 131 -8.73 -6.53 -10.54
CA TRP A 131 -9.17 -7.01 -11.83
C TRP A 131 -8.13 -7.97 -12.40
N ILE A 132 -8.55 -9.22 -12.71
CA ILE A 132 -7.71 -10.31 -13.16
C ILE A 132 -8.21 -10.76 -14.54
N PRO A 133 -7.64 -10.24 -15.65
CA PRO A 133 -8.12 -10.53 -17.01
C PRO A 133 -7.78 -11.93 -17.51
N GLY A 134 -7.00 -12.71 -16.79
CA GLY A 134 -6.54 -14.04 -17.19
C GLY A 134 -6.21 -14.92 -15.99
N ASP A 135 -5.09 -15.62 -16.07
CA ASP A 135 -4.62 -16.48 -14.98
C ASP A 135 -4.22 -15.65 -13.74
N ARG A 136 -4.43 -16.21 -12.55
CA ARG A 136 -4.08 -15.56 -11.28
C ARG A 136 -2.59 -15.21 -11.16
N ASP A 137 -1.72 -15.96 -11.79
CA ASP A 137 -0.28 -15.69 -11.85
C ASP A 137 0.11 -14.71 -12.98
N GLY A 138 -0.85 -14.30 -13.79
CA GLY A 138 -0.69 -13.33 -14.86
C GLY A 138 -0.76 -11.88 -14.40
N TRP A 139 -1.20 -11.03 -15.32
CA TRP A 139 -1.44 -9.61 -15.04
C TRP A 139 -2.66 -9.43 -14.15
N ARG A 140 -2.49 -8.60 -13.13
CA ARG A 140 -3.56 -8.16 -12.23
C ARG A 140 -3.46 -6.66 -12.06
N PHE A 141 -4.59 -6.00 -11.94
CA PHE A 141 -4.66 -4.56 -11.76
C PHE A 141 -5.50 -4.26 -10.53
N GLY A 142 -4.97 -3.43 -9.66
CA GLY A 142 -5.63 -3.04 -8.42
C GLY A 142 -5.97 -1.57 -8.39
N ALA A 143 -7.11 -1.25 -7.77
CA ALA A 143 -7.48 0.11 -7.42
C ALA A 143 -8.22 0.11 -6.08
N GLY A 144 -7.87 1.04 -5.20
CA GLY A 144 -8.45 1.09 -3.87
C GLY A 144 -7.91 2.23 -3.04
N TYR A 145 -7.62 1.95 -1.78
CA TYR A 145 -7.12 2.95 -0.84
C TYR A 145 -6.18 2.34 0.20
N THR A 146 -5.40 3.20 0.82
CA THR A 146 -4.69 2.88 2.05
C THR A 146 -5.11 3.83 3.16
N ALA A 147 -5.41 3.28 4.33
CA ALA A 147 -5.62 4.02 5.58
C ALA A 147 -4.38 3.81 6.46
N SER A 148 -3.65 4.88 6.73
CA SER A 148 -2.34 4.81 7.37
C SER A 148 -2.16 5.89 8.42
N ILE A 149 -1.17 5.67 9.27
CA ILE A 149 -0.66 6.66 10.22
C ILE A 149 0.81 6.84 9.91
N THR A 150 1.22 8.07 9.66
CA THR A 150 2.62 8.45 9.46
C THR A 150 3.06 9.46 10.50
N ALA A 151 4.37 9.56 10.73
CA ALA A 151 4.98 10.55 11.60
C ALA A 151 6.16 11.20 10.88
N ARG A 152 6.11 12.52 10.69
CA ARG A 152 7.07 13.30 9.92
C ARG A 152 7.82 14.30 10.79
N ASP A 153 9.07 14.57 10.44
CA ASP A 153 9.93 15.56 11.10
C ASP A 153 9.30 16.96 11.07
N ASP A 154 8.70 17.35 9.94
CA ASP A 154 8.03 18.65 9.75
C ASP A 154 6.90 18.91 10.77
N TYR A 155 6.32 17.86 11.31
CA TYR A 155 5.28 17.90 12.33
C TYR A 155 5.76 17.39 13.69
N SER A 156 7.07 17.47 13.97
CA SER A 156 7.65 17.01 15.24
C SER A 156 7.29 15.54 15.57
N TYR A 157 7.15 14.70 14.55
CA TYR A 157 6.74 13.30 14.66
C TYR A 157 5.38 13.06 15.32
N ILE A 158 4.49 14.04 15.29
CA ILE A 158 3.10 13.84 15.72
C ILE A 158 2.44 12.88 14.71
N PRO A 159 1.79 11.79 15.18
CA PRO A 159 1.12 10.84 14.30
C PRO A 159 -0.03 11.51 13.51
N ILE A 160 0.01 11.40 12.19
CA ILE A 160 -0.97 11.97 11.27
C ILE A 160 -1.70 10.84 10.57
N PRO A 161 -3.04 10.72 10.73
CA PRO A 161 -3.83 9.76 9.97
C PRO A 161 -3.99 10.24 8.53
N LEU A 162 -3.85 9.33 7.57
CA LEU A 162 -3.99 9.57 6.15
C LEU A 162 -4.85 8.48 5.51
N VAL A 163 -5.74 8.89 4.61
CA VAL A 163 -6.43 7.97 3.70
C VAL A 163 -6.09 8.43 2.28
N LEU A 164 -5.46 7.55 1.52
CA LEU A 164 -4.92 7.87 0.21
C LEU A 164 -5.41 6.86 -0.83
N PRO A 165 -5.68 7.27 -2.06
CA PRO A 165 -5.97 6.35 -3.15
C PRO A 165 -4.75 5.49 -3.46
N LEU A 166 -4.99 4.25 -3.84
CA LEU A 166 -3.98 3.27 -4.16
C LEU A 166 -4.31 2.62 -5.49
N VAL A 167 -3.32 2.47 -6.35
CA VAL A 167 -3.44 1.71 -7.61
C VAL A 167 -2.20 0.84 -7.79
N SER A 168 -2.41 -0.35 -8.33
CA SER A 168 -1.35 -1.31 -8.56
C SER A 168 -1.43 -1.99 -9.92
N ILE A 169 -0.27 -2.43 -10.36
CA ILE A 169 -0.13 -3.40 -11.45
C ILE A 169 0.72 -4.54 -10.93
N GLU A 170 0.22 -5.73 -11.07
CA GLU A 170 0.87 -6.93 -10.59
C GLU A 170 1.11 -7.94 -11.71
N TYR A 171 2.23 -8.63 -11.62
CA TYR A 171 2.54 -9.77 -12.46
C TYR A 171 3.28 -10.84 -11.64
N ASN A 172 2.70 -12.02 -11.55
CA ASN A 172 3.21 -13.11 -10.71
C ASN A 172 3.36 -12.63 -9.25
N ARG A 173 4.59 -12.49 -8.75
CA ARG A 173 4.93 -12.06 -7.39
C ARG A 173 5.48 -10.63 -7.32
N LEU A 174 5.40 -9.91 -8.41
CA LEU A 174 5.83 -8.52 -8.47
C LEU A 174 4.61 -7.61 -8.54
N SER A 175 4.54 -6.61 -7.71
CA SER A 175 3.56 -5.54 -7.78
C SER A 175 4.24 -4.18 -7.84
N ILE A 176 3.69 -3.35 -8.66
CA ILE A 176 3.94 -1.95 -8.73
C ILE A 176 2.75 -1.25 -8.13
N GLN A 177 2.98 -0.52 -7.07
CA GLN A 177 1.94 0.20 -6.36
C GLN A 177 2.27 1.68 -6.30
N THR A 178 1.28 2.52 -6.51
CA THR A 178 1.42 3.97 -6.39
C THR A 178 0.26 4.55 -5.63
N THR A 179 0.55 5.59 -4.87
CA THR A 179 -0.44 6.39 -4.14
C THR A 179 -0.27 7.86 -4.45
N TYR A 180 -1.34 8.62 -4.25
CA TYR A 180 -1.41 10.04 -4.49
C TYR A 180 -1.54 10.79 -3.16
N ILE A 181 -0.56 11.61 -2.83
CA ILE A 181 -0.59 12.48 -1.65
C ILE A 181 -0.90 13.91 -2.11
N PRO A 182 -2.05 14.50 -1.72
CA PRO A 182 -2.36 15.89 -2.03
C PRO A 182 -1.28 16.79 -1.43
N GLY A 183 -0.67 17.65 -2.27
CA GLY A 183 0.22 18.70 -1.79
C GLY A 183 -0.58 19.80 -1.09
N THR A 184 -0.03 20.34 -0.03
CA THR A 184 -0.51 21.56 0.63
C THR A 184 0.27 22.77 0.15
#